data_2d3ad6ea92c9c733ac3e0cd37d23f99f
#
_entry.id   2d3ad6ea92c9c733ac3e0cd37d23f99f
#
_cell.length_a   1.000
_cell.length_b   1.000
_cell.length_c   1.000
_cell.angle_alpha   90.00
_cell.angle_beta   90.00
_cell.angle_gamma   90.00
#
_symmetry.space_group_name_H-M   'P 1'
#
loop_
_entity.id
_entity.type
_entity.pdbx_description
1 polymer ?
#
loop_
_entity_poly.entity_id
_entity_poly.type
_entity_poly.pdbx_seq_one_letter_code
_entity_poly.pdbx_strand_id
1 'polypeptide(L)'
;MGMYPAGIIIKPTTTVDTDAYSANDLLFDKVELKNAVPSRGGASKLISLTMYNEAGAANEDFMILFFDNSTSIGANANEATSGITDAEFKASGYIGSCFLDGGETGFSVGNGRVLCLPGNNDKAMNLPILVQAAGGKTSIWVAVIVITDTPDYATAADGCKMTFGFEYLG
;
A
#
# COMPACT_ATOMS: atom_id res chain seq x y z
N MET A 1 -7.21 32.10 -8.63
CA MET A 1 -6.33 30.95 -8.83
C MET A 1 -6.23 30.25 -7.47
N GLY A 2 -6.91 29.12 -7.29
CA GLY A 2 -6.82 28.38 -6.03
C GLY A 2 -5.44 27.75 -5.93
N MET A 3 -4.68 28.09 -4.88
CA MET A 3 -3.45 27.37 -4.58
C MET A 3 -3.84 25.99 -4.08
N TYR A 4 -3.52 24.94 -4.84
CA TYR A 4 -3.58 23.58 -4.32
C TYR A 4 -2.53 23.45 -3.20
N PRO A 5 -2.81 22.73 -2.11
CA PRO A 5 -1.78 22.42 -1.13
C PRO A 5 -0.61 21.68 -1.82
N ALA A 6 0.61 21.89 -1.36
CA ALA A 6 1.81 21.27 -1.95
C ALA A 6 1.80 19.72 -1.85
N GLY A 7 0.95 19.16 -0.99
CA GLY A 7 0.80 17.72 -0.82
C GLY A 7 -0.32 17.34 0.14
N ILE A 8 -0.49 16.04 0.34
CA ILE A 8 -1.51 15.47 1.22
C ILE A 8 -0.96 14.25 1.96
N ILE A 9 -1.43 14.06 3.19
CA ILE A 9 -1.24 12.82 3.96
C ILE A 9 -2.57 12.06 3.99
N ILE A 10 -2.56 10.80 3.57
CA ILE A 10 -3.74 9.93 3.51
C ILE A 10 -3.54 8.74 4.44
N LYS A 11 -4.54 8.50 5.29
CA LYS A 11 -4.63 7.35 6.20
C LYS A 11 -5.88 6.56 5.82
N PRO A 12 -5.79 5.57 4.94
CA PRO A 12 -6.94 4.76 4.59
C PRO A 12 -7.35 3.87 5.77
N THR A 13 -8.61 3.48 5.82
CA THR A 13 -9.05 2.40 6.70
C THR A 13 -8.71 1.07 6.01
N THR A 14 -7.87 0.27 6.64
CA THR A 14 -7.51 -1.07 6.20
C THR A 14 -8.16 -2.09 7.12
N THR A 15 -8.52 -3.24 6.58
CA THR A 15 -9.03 -4.38 7.35
C THR A 15 -8.28 -5.61 6.89
N VAL A 16 -7.57 -6.25 7.81
CA VAL A 16 -6.84 -7.50 7.58
C VAL A 16 -7.70 -8.67 8.06
N ASP A 17 -7.38 -9.88 7.60
CA ASP A 17 -7.95 -11.11 8.15
C ASP A 17 -7.32 -11.42 9.51
N THR A 18 -8.01 -12.17 10.36
CA THR A 18 -7.50 -12.67 11.64
C THR A 18 -6.96 -14.09 11.55
N ASP A 19 -7.08 -14.74 10.40
CA ASP A 19 -6.38 -15.98 10.10
C ASP A 19 -4.94 -15.70 9.64
N ALA A 20 -4.03 -16.62 9.96
CA ALA A 20 -2.62 -16.48 9.58
C ALA A 20 -2.46 -16.41 8.05
N TYR A 21 -1.66 -15.46 7.59
CA TYR A 21 -1.31 -15.29 6.18
C TYR A 21 -0.17 -16.23 5.78
N SER A 22 -0.11 -16.52 4.50
CA SER A 22 1.04 -17.16 3.87
C SER A 22 1.79 -16.20 2.95
N ALA A 23 3.03 -16.52 2.61
CA ALA A 23 3.76 -15.74 1.61
C ALA A 23 3.01 -15.72 0.27
N ASN A 24 2.94 -14.56 -0.32
CA ASN A 24 2.17 -14.21 -1.53
C ASN A 24 0.64 -14.12 -1.34
N ASP A 25 0.14 -14.08 -0.11
CA ASP A 25 -1.26 -13.74 0.13
C ASP A 25 -1.49 -12.24 0.05
N LEU A 26 -2.69 -11.86 -0.40
CA LEU A 26 -3.16 -10.48 -0.36
C LEU A 26 -3.47 -10.09 1.09
N LEU A 27 -2.81 -9.04 1.60
CA LEU A 27 -2.99 -8.62 3.00
C LEU A 27 -4.37 -8.02 3.25
N PHE A 28 -4.89 -7.25 2.30
CA PHE A 28 -6.24 -6.71 2.32
C PHE A 28 -6.68 -6.34 0.90
N ASP A 29 -8.00 -6.32 0.68
CA ASP A 29 -8.62 -5.89 -0.57
C ASP A 29 -8.22 -4.46 -0.93
N LYS A 30 -8.36 -4.10 -2.21
CA LYS A 30 -8.05 -2.74 -2.66
C LYS A 30 -8.76 -1.68 -1.82
N VAL A 31 -7.97 -0.75 -1.29
CA VAL A 31 -8.44 0.39 -0.50
C VAL A 31 -8.22 1.68 -1.28
N GLU A 32 -9.23 2.57 -1.26
CA GLU A 32 -9.18 3.87 -1.93
C GLU A 32 -8.32 4.89 -1.16
N LEU A 33 -7.37 5.48 -1.86
CA LEU A 33 -6.63 6.67 -1.40
C LEU A 33 -7.28 7.92 -2.01
N LYS A 34 -8.25 8.49 -1.27
CA LYS A 34 -9.04 9.64 -1.72
C LYS A 34 -8.19 10.88 -1.88
N ASN A 35 -8.38 11.60 -2.99
CA ASN A 35 -7.66 12.84 -3.31
C ASN A 35 -6.13 12.67 -3.34
N ALA A 36 -5.64 11.50 -3.70
CA ALA A 36 -4.20 11.26 -3.86
C ALA A 36 -3.57 12.13 -4.96
N VAL A 37 -4.38 12.65 -5.89
CA VAL A 37 -3.95 13.59 -6.93
C VAL A 37 -4.75 14.88 -6.86
N PRO A 38 -4.17 16.04 -7.27
CA PRO A 38 -4.78 17.38 -7.06
C PRO A 38 -6.02 17.65 -7.91
N SER A 39 -6.14 16.98 -9.05
CA SER A 39 -7.23 17.20 -10.00
C SER A 39 -7.64 15.90 -10.66
N ARG A 40 -8.80 15.89 -11.33
CA ARG A 40 -9.30 14.71 -12.05
C ARG A 40 -8.33 14.29 -13.16
N GLY A 41 -7.84 13.06 -13.10
CA GLY A 41 -6.81 12.54 -14.01
C GLY A 41 -5.42 13.13 -13.77
N GLY A 42 -5.24 13.87 -12.67
CA GLY A 42 -3.97 14.47 -12.28
C GLY A 42 -2.95 13.45 -11.79
N ALA A 43 -1.76 13.94 -11.45
CA ALA A 43 -0.65 13.13 -10.98
C ALA A 43 -0.08 13.67 -9.67
N SER A 44 0.55 12.78 -8.91
CA SER A 44 1.30 13.07 -7.69
C SER A 44 2.52 12.17 -7.57
N LYS A 45 3.44 12.57 -6.72
CA LYS A 45 4.54 11.70 -6.29
C LYS A 45 4.23 11.17 -4.89
N LEU A 46 4.24 9.85 -4.71
CA LEU A 46 4.34 9.26 -3.39
C LEU A 46 5.76 9.51 -2.86
N ILE A 47 5.88 10.26 -1.77
CA ILE A 47 7.16 10.67 -1.18
C ILE A 47 7.43 10.00 0.17
N SER A 48 6.40 9.48 0.82
CA SER A 48 6.54 8.73 2.07
C SER A 48 5.45 7.69 2.23
N LEU A 49 5.79 6.61 2.89
CA LEU A 49 4.89 5.54 3.30
C LEU A 49 5.29 5.07 4.69
N THR A 50 4.31 4.92 5.57
CA THR A 50 4.49 4.29 6.88
C THR A 50 3.43 3.21 7.05
N MET A 51 3.83 2.05 7.53
CA MET A 51 2.97 0.94 7.87
C MET A 51 3.22 0.55 9.33
N TYR A 52 2.18 0.58 10.16
CA TYR A 52 2.19 -0.09 11.45
C TYR A 52 1.63 -1.50 11.25
N ASN A 53 2.39 -2.50 11.66
CA ASN A 53 2.05 -3.91 11.57
C ASN A 53 1.99 -4.51 12.98
N GLU A 54 0.78 -4.88 13.46
CA GLU A 54 0.57 -5.45 14.78
C GLU A 54 1.17 -6.87 14.92
N ALA A 55 1.20 -7.64 13.83
CA ALA A 55 1.78 -8.98 13.82
C ALA A 55 3.26 -9.01 14.23
N GLY A 56 3.99 -7.94 13.91
CA GLY A 56 5.25 -7.56 14.56
C GLY A 56 6.47 -8.43 14.31
N ALA A 57 6.43 -9.39 13.41
CA ALA A 57 7.59 -10.21 13.10
C ALA A 57 8.72 -9.39 12.44
N ALA A 58 9.97 -9.72 12.78
CA ALA A 58 11.12 -8.89 12.46
C ALA A 58 11.47 -8.84 10.96
N ASN A 59 11.01 -9.81 10.18
CA ASN A 59 11.40 -10.00 8.77
C ASN A 59 10.20 -10.06 7.81
N GLU A 60 9.07 -9.52 8.21
CA GLU A 60 7.89 -9.45 7.34
C GLU A 60 8.11 -8.41 6.25
N ASP A 61 8.17 -8.86 5.01
CA ASP A 61 8.30 -8.01 3.84
C ASP A 61 6.97 -7.88 3.12
N PHE A 62 6.73 -6.70 2.57
CA PHE A 62 5.48 -6.40 1.89
C PHE A 62 5.72 -5.74 0.54
N MET A 63 4.93 -6.13 -0.45
CA MET A 63 4.83 -5.44 -1.74
C MET A 63 3.57 -4.58 -1.75
N ILE A 64 3.74 -3.28 -1.91
CA ILE A 64 2.64 -2.33 -2.00
C ILE A 64 2.35 -2.06 -3.48
N LEU A 65 1.14 -2.35 -3.93
CA LEU A 65 0.70 -2.19 -5.31
C LEU A 65 -0.25 -1.00 -5.43
N PHE A 66 -0.05 -0.16 -6.44
CA PHE A 66 -0.90 1.00 -6.74
C PHE A 66 -1.68 0.80 -8.02
N PHE A 67 -2.92 1.30 -8.06
CA PHE A 67 -3.86 1.13 -9.16
C PHE A 67 -4.64 2.43 -9.43
N ASP A 68 -5.03 2.65 -10.66
CA ASP A 68 -5.81 3.81 -11.09
C ASP A 68 -7.33 3.61 -10.99
N ASN A 69 -7.79 2.39 -10.71
CA ASN A 69 -9.21 2.05 -10.59
C ASN A 69 -9.51 1.05 -9.47
N SER A 70 -10.80 0.86 -9.16
CA SER A 70 -11.30 0.00 -8.09
C SER A 70 -11.58 -1.45 -8.50
N THR A 71 -11.32 -1.83 -9.74
CA THR A 71 -11.55 -3.22 -10.21
C THR A 71 -10.71 -4.18 -9.37
N SER A 72 -11.31 -5.25 -8.85
CA SER A 72 -10.59 -6.27 -8.09
C SER A 72 -9.39 -6.81 -8.90
N ILE A 73 -8.35 -7.20 -8.19
CA ILE A 73 -7.20 -7.89 -8.81
C ILE A 73 -7.43 -9.38 -9.01
N GLY A 74 -8.57 -9.92 -8.58
CA GLY A 74 -8.90 -11.34 -8.71
C GLY A 74 -8.58 -12.18 -7.46
N ALA A 75 -8.17 -11.56 -6.36
CA ALA A 75 -7.99 -12.20 -5.06
C ALA A 75 -8.63 -11.33 -3.97
N ASN A 76 -9.06 -11.93 -2.87
CA ASN A 76 -9.51 -11.27 -1.66
C ASN A 76 -8.43 -11.30 -0.58
N ALA A 77 -8.66 -10.61 0.55
CA ALA A 77 -7.77 -10.69 1.71
C ALA A 77 -7.54 -12.15 2.12
N ASN A 78 -6.30 -12.49 2.48
CA ASN A 78 -5.83 -13.83 2.84
C ASN A 78 -5.98 -14.90 1.73
N GLU A 79 -6.04 -14.48 0.47
CA GLU A 79 -5.99 -15.39 -0.68
C GLU A 79 -4.68 -15.24 -1.44
N ALA A 80 -4.16 -16.37 -1.94
CA ALA A 80 -2.91 -16.41 -2.68
C ALA A 80 -3.01 -15.67 -4.02
N THR A 81 -2.08 -14.76 -4.28
CA THR A 81 -2.01 -14.00 -5.54
C THR A 81 -1.67 -14.88 -6.76
N SER A 82 -1.21 -16.12 -6.55
CA SER A 82 -0.97 -17.09 -7.62
C SER A 82 -2.25 -17.50 -8.39
N GLY A 83 -3.44 -17.26 -7.81
CA GLY A 83 -4.72 -17.49 -8.48
C GLY A 83 -5.16 -16.36 -9.41
N ILE A 84 -4.51 -15.21 -9.36
CA ILE A 84 -4.84 -14.05 -10.18
C ILE A 84 -4.49 -14.32 -11.65
N THR A 85 -5.46 -14.14 -12.53
CA THR A 85 -5.21 -14.28 -13.97
C THR A 85 -4.61 -13.01 -14.58
N ASP A 86 -3.91 -13.14 -15.68
CA ASP A 86 -3.38 -12.00 -16.46
C ASP A 86 -4.48 -11.00 -16.84
N ALA A 87 -5.68 -11.49 -17.14
CA ALA A 87 -6.80 -10.64 -17.52
C ALA A 87 -7.30 -9.79 -16.37
N GLU A 88 -7.43 -10.36 -15.18
CA GLU A 88 -7.82 -9.66 -13.95
C GLU A 88 -6.76 -8.62 -13.57
N PHE A 89 -5.49 -9.00 -13.56
CA PHE A 89 -4.41 -8.07 -13.23
C PHE A 89 -4.35 -6.90 -14.21
N LYS A 90 -4.48 -7.14 -15.52
CA LYS A 90 -4.53 -6.07 -16.54
C LYS A 90 -5.75 -5.16 -16.37
N ALA A 91 -6.93 -5.74 -16.06
CA ALA A 91 -8.15 -4.96 -15.82
C ALA A 91 -8.10 -4.12 -14.54
N SER A 92 -7.24 -4.51 -13.60
CA SER A 92 -7.12 -3.84 -12.29
C SER A 92 -6.50 -2.43 -12.36
N GLY A 93 -5.90 -2.02 -13.48
CA GLY A 93 -5.31 -0.70 -13.64
C GLY A 93 -4.04 -0.50 -12.81
N TYR A 94 -3.14 -1.48 -12.77
CA TYR A 94 -1.85 -1.39 -12.09
C TYR A 94 -1.00 -0.24 -12.64
N ILE A 95 -0.47 0.62 -11.76
CA ILE A 95 0.34 1.80 -12.11
C ILE A 95 1.73 1.81 -11.47
N GLY A 96 2.00 0.94 -10.53
CA GLY A 96 3.32 0.86 -9.89
C GLY A 96 3.30 0.16 -8.55
N SER A 97 4.49 -0.07 -7.99
CA SER A 97 4.66 -0.73 -6.69
C SER A 97 5.87 -0.20 -5.93
N CYS A 98 5.88 -0.41 -4.63
CA CYS A 98 7.06 -0.27 -3.78
C CYS A 98 7.18 -1.45 -2.82
N PHE A 99 8.40 -1.67 -2.36
CA PHE A 99 8.75 -2.76 -1.47
C PHE A 99 9.06 -2.21 -0.07
N LEU A 100 8.44 -2.81 0.95
CA LEU A 100 8.74 -2.59 2.37
C LEU A 100 9.53 -3.78 2.90
N ASP A 101 10.80 -3.56 3.21
CA ASP A 101 11.68 -4.55 3.82
C ASP A 101 11.54 -4.46 5.35
N GLY A 102 10.94 -5.48 5.95
CA GLY A 102 10.69 -5.51 7.39
C GLY A 102 11.96 -5.60 8.23
N GLY A 103 13.01 -6.22 7.70
CA GLY A 103 14.30 -6.32 8.38
C GLY A 103 15.06 -5.00 8.45
N GLU A 104 14.97 -4.17 7.42
CA GLU A 104 15.84 -3.02 7.21
C GLU A 104 15.17 -1.67 7.43
N THR A 105 13.84 -1.57 7.22
CA THR A 105 13.11 -0.30 7.30
C THR A 105 12.24 -0.16 8.54
N GLY A 106 12.22 -1.19 9.42
CA GLY A 106 11.32 -1.27 10.53
C GLY A 106 11.96 -1.15 11.91
N PHE A 107 11.18 -0.68 12.88
CA PHE A 107 11.52 -0.70 14.30
C PHE A 107 10.33 -1.16 15.13
N SER A 108 10.59 -1.83 16.26
CA SER A 108 9.56 -2.38 17.13
C SER A 108 8.90 -1.29 17.99
N VAL A 109 7.58 -1.37 18.13
CA VAL A 109 6.77 -0.52 19.00
C VAL A 109 5.76 -1.41 19.73
N GLY A 110 5.97 -1.63 21.01
CA GLY A 110 5.16 -2.61 21.75
C GLY A 110 5.34 -4.02 21.19
N ASN A 111 4.24 -4.68 20.85
CA ASN A 111 4.24 -5.98 20.20
C ASN A 111 4.26 -5.86 18.66
N GLY A 112 4.00 -4.67 18.15
CA GLY A 112 3.95 -4.41 16.71
C GLY A 112 5.25 -3.81 16.18
N ARG A 113 5.24 -3.53 14.88
CA ARG A 113 6.36 -2.98 14.14
C ARG A 113 5.93 -1.82 13.25
N VAL A 114 6.74 -0.78 13.18
CA VAL A 114 6.58 0.33 12.22
C VAL A 114 7.60 0.18 11.12
N LEU A 115 7.13 0.14 9.88
CA LEU A 115 7.93 0.14 8.67
C LEU A 115 7.75 1.48 7.95
N CYS A 116 8.81 2.05 7.41
CA CYS A 116 8.74 3.36 6.73
C CYS A 116 9.59 3.41 5.46
N LEU A 117 9.08 4.17 4.49
CA LEU A 117 9.81 4.60 3.30
C LEU A 117 9.79 6.13 3.20
N PRO A 118 10.89 6.78 2.79
CA PRO A 118 12.20 6.15 2.54
C PRO A 118 12.81 5.63 3.85
N GLY A 119 13.38 4.44 3.79
CA GLY A 119 14.16 3.84 4.88
C GLY A 119 15.63 4.25 4.82
N ASN A 120 16.42 3.81 5.80
CA ASN A 120 17.87 4.07 5.86
C ASN A 120 18.70 3.20 4.91
N ASN A 121 18.08 2.38 4.07
CA ASN A 121 18.75 1.36 3.30
C ASN A 121 18.56 1.54 1.79
N ASP A 122 19.63 1.30 1.04
CA ASP A 122 19.69 1.37 -0.43
C ASP A 122 18.70 0.41 -1.13
N LYS A 123 18.22 -0.63 -0.46
CA LYS A 123 17.20 -1.55 -0.99
C LYS A 123 15.78 -0.99 -0.95
N ALA A 124 15.51 -0.02 -0.11
CA ALA A 124 14.23 0.69 -0.03
C ALA A 124 14.04 1.75 -1.14
N MET A 125 14.69 1.59 -2.26
CA MET A 125 14.83 2.58 -3.33
C MET A 125 13.59 2.76 -4.21
N ASN A 126 12.40 2.69 -3.64
CA ASN A 126 11.20 2.72 -4.47
C ASN A 126 10.48 4.07 -4.49
N LEU A 127 10.95 5.05 -3.73
CA LEU A 127 10.37 6.39 -3.72
C LEU A 127 11.32 7.43 -4.33
N PRO A 128 10.81 8.47 -4.98
CA PRO A 128 9.39 8.74 -5.21
C PRO A 128 8.78 7.91 -6.34
N ILE A 129 7.52 7.49 -6.19
CA ILE A 129 6.74 6.86 -7.25
C ILE A 129 5.78 7.89 -7.84
N LEU A 130 5.78 8.03 -9.17
CA LEU A 130 4.78 8.79 -9.88
C LEU A 130 3.49 7.96 -9.94
N VAL A 131 2.40 8.54 -9.45
CA VAL A 131 1.05 7.97 -9.54
C VAL A 131 0.13 8.91 -10.29
N GLN A 132 -0.74 8.35 -11.12
CA GLN A 132 -1.74 9.10 -11.87
C GLN A 132 -3.10 8.46 -11.69
N ALA A 133 -4.12 9.26 -11.40
CA ALA A 133 -5.48 8.77 -11.34
C ALA A 133 -6.05 8.58 -12.74
N ALA A 134 -6.99 7.63 -12.89
CA ALA A 134 -7.76 7.48 -14.11
C ALA A 134 -8.51 8.77 -14.47
N GLY A 135 -8.81 8.95 -15.74
CA GLY A 135 -9.55 10.11 -16.23
C GLY A 135 -10.85 10.32 -15.45
N GLY A 136 -11.06 11.55 -14.96
CA GLY A 136 -12.24 11.90 -14.17
C GLY A 136 -12.20 11.54 -12.68
N LYS A 137 -11.11 10.93 -12.18
CA LYS A 137 -10.91 10.57 -10.78
C LYS A 137 -9.82 11.42 -10.13
N THR A 138 -9.87 11.57 -8.79
CA THR A 138 -8.81 12.14 -7.95
C THR A 138 -8.21 11.12 -7.00
N SER A 139 -8.74 9.90 -7.01
CA SER A 139 -8.31 8.79 -6.16
C SER A 139 -7.44 7.80 -6.94
N ILE A 140 -6.54 7.16 -6.22
CA ILE A 140 -5.89 5.91 -6.61
C ILE A 140 -6.26 4.83 -5.60
N TRP A 141 -5.93 3.58 -5.88
CA TRP A 141 -6.17 2.46 -4.98
C TRP A 141 -4.87 1.77 -4.62
N VAL A 142 -4.85 1.13 -3.47
CA VAL A 142 -3.70 0.39 -2.96
C VAL A 142 -4.12 -1.01 -2.53
N ALA A 143 -3.29 -2.00 -2.82
CA ALA A 143 -3.34 -3.33 -2.24
C ALA A 143 -1.95 -3.72 -1.75
N VAL A 144 -1.86 -4.67 -0.82
CA VAL A 144 -0.59 -5.11 -0.24
C VAL A 144 -0.51 -6.62 -0.30
N ILE A 145 0.65 -7.13 -0.70
CA ILE A 145 0.97 -8.56 -0.72
C ILE A 145 2.00 -8.84 0.35
N VAL A 146 1.80 -9.89 1.13
CA VAL A 146 2.79 -10.47 2.05
C VAL A 146 3.85 -11.18 1.21
N ILE A 147 5.13 -10.84 1.34
CA ILE A 147 6.21 -11.45 0.55
C ILE A 147 6.95 -12.52 1.33
N THR A 148 7.24 -12.23 2.58
CA THR A 148 7.93 -13.17 3.47
C THR A 148 7.21 -13.25 4.80
N ASP A 149 7.47 -14.34 5.50
CA ASP A 149 6.86 -14.64 6.80
C ASP A 149 5.34 -14.93 6.73
N THR A 150 4.71 -15.08 7.87
CA THR A 150 3.29 -15.45 8.02
C THR A 150 2.66 -14.57 9.08
N PRO A 151 2.34 -13.30 8.77
CA PRO A 151 1.71 -12.41 9.74
C PRO A 151 0.39 -12.98 10.24
N ASP A 152 0.17 -12.87 11.54
CA ASP A 152 -1.03 -13.34 12.24
C ASP A 152 -1.57 -12.19 13.10
N TYR A 153 -2.72 -11.68 12.73
CA TYR A 153 -3.29 -10.48 13.34
C TYR A 153 -4.34 -10.82 14.40
N ALA A 154 -4.17 -10.31 15.61
CA ALA A 154 -5.13 -10.47 16.69
C ALA A 154 -6.43 -9.69 16.44
N THR A 155 -6.37 -8.60 15.66
CA THR A 155 -7.52 -7.73 15.36
C THR A 155 -7.58 -7.35 13.88
N ALA A 156 -8.72 -7.58 13.24
CA ALA A 156 -8.91 -7.27 11.82
C ALA A 156 -8.85 -5.75 11.51
N ALA A 157 -9.45 -4.93 12.36
CA ALA A 157 -9.63 -3.49 12.09
C ALA A 157 -8.37 -2.64 12.36
N ASP A 158 -7.52 -3.09 13.27
CA ASP A 158 -6.38 -2.32 13.77
C ASP A 158 -5.03 -2.98 13.51
N GLY A 159 -5.02 -4.21 13.01
CA GLY A 159 -3.81 -5.02 12.82
C GLY A 159 -2.80 -4.43 11.85
N CYS A 160 -3.26 -3.69 10.83
CA CYS A 160 -2.40 -3.01 9.89
C CYS A 160 -2.91 -1.59 9.64
N LYS A 161 -2.08 -0.57 9.87
CA LYS A 161 -2.39 0.84 9.58
C LYS A 161 -1.36 1.45 8.66
N MET A 162 -1.83 2.09 7.60
CA MET A 162 -0.96 2.71 6.62
C MET A 162 -1.13 4.23 6.56
N THR A 163 -0.04 4.92 6.26
CA THR A 163 -0.03 6.36 6.03
C THR A 163 0.78 6.65 4.78
N PHE A 164 0.19 7.37 3.84
CA PHE A 164 0.80 7.74 2.56
C PHE A 164 0.96 9.25 2.49
N GLY A 165 2.16 9.73 2.15
CA GLY A 165 2.43 11.15 1.90
C GLY A 165 2.65 11.38 0.41
N PHE A 166 1.84 12.27 -0.19
CA PHE A 166 1.92 12.63 -1.60
C PHE A 166 2.31 14.10 -1.76
N GLU A 167 3.18 14.36 -2.72
CA GLU A 167 3.46 15.66 -3.30
C GLU A 167 2.63 15.82 -4.57
N TYR A 168 1.83 16.88 -4.67
CA TYR A 168 1.04 17.15 -5.85
C TYR A 168 1.88 17.71 -7.00
N LEU A 169 1.64 17.19 -8.20
CA LEU A 169 2.19 17.76 -9.43
C LEU A 169 1.16 18.71 -10.03
N GLY A 170 1.52 20.00 -10.02
CA GLY A 170 0.69 21.08 -10.56
C GLY A 170 0.72 21.17 -12.09
#